data_cfef84e1c95878ec5ddeda4ce919af2f
#
_entry.id   cfef84e1c95878ec5ddeda4ce919af2f
#
_cell.length_a   1.000
_cell.length_b   1.000
_cell.length_c   1.000
_cell.angle_alpha   90.00
_cell.angle_beta   90.00
_cell.angle_gamma   90.00
#
_symmetry.space_group_name_H-M   'P 1'
#
loop_
_entity.id
_entity.type
_entity.pdbx_description
1 polymer ?
#
loop_
_entity_poly.entity_id
_entity_poly.type
_entity_poly.pdbx_seq_one_letter_code
_entity_poly.pdbx_strand_id
1 'polypeptide(L)'
;KIPNILGILNLTPDSFSDGGKFNSKKNAIKHISYLINCGSNLIDIGGESTRPGSKAIKENLEWSRISKILKIVSKKFPVSLDTRKSNIMERGIKLGVKLINDVSGLTFDKDTIKVLKRHKIPFVIQHSKGVPENMQSKPNYQNELLDIYDFFENKIKLLRSKGIKHNN
;
A
#
# COMPACT_ATOMS: atom_id res chain seq x y z
N LYS A 1 -20.16 11.92 -9.91
CA LYS A 1 -18.87 12.21 -9.23
C LYS A 1 -17.75 11.74 -10.14
N ILE A 2 -16.72 12.57 -10.32
CA ILE A 2 -15.49 12.18 -11.04
C ILE A 2 -14.72 11.21 -10.12
N PRO A 3 -14.30 10.02 -10.60
CA PRO A 3 -13.51 9.09 -9.80
C PRO A 3 -12.14 9.68 -9.48
N ASN A 4 -11.63 9.39 -8.29
CA ASN A 4 -10.26 9.71 -7.95
C ASN A 4 -9.30 8.72 -8.63
N ILE A 5 -8.23 9.25 -9.22
CA ILE A 5 -7.19 8.47 -9.89
C ILE A 5 -6.00 8.32 -8.95
N LEU A 6 -5.60 7.08 -8.72
CA LEU A 6 -4.43 6.71 -7.93
C LEU A 6 -3.26 6.41 -8.87
N GLY A 7 -2.24 7.28 -8.86
CA GLY A 7 -1.01 7.07 -9.64
C GLY A 7 -0.03 6.20 -8.86
N ILE A 8 0.47 5.12 -9.47
CA ILE A 8 1.31 4.12 -8.79
C ILE A 8 2.79 4.42 -8.99
N LEU A 9 3.55 4.46 -7.90
CA LEU A 9 5.01 4.56 -7.88
C LEU A 9 5.64 3.43 -7.06
N ASN A 10 6.15 2.41 -7.73
CA ASN A 10 6.90 1.33 -7.10
C ASN A 10 8.39 1.66 -7.03
N LEU A 11 8.95 1.74 -5.82
CA LEU A 11 10.36 2.00 -5.56
C LEU A 11 11.12 0.69 -5.29
N THR A 12 10.96 -0.27 -6.21
CA THR A 12 11.66 -1.55 -6.20
C THR A 12 12.86 -1.53 -7.16
N PRO A 13 13.88 -2.40 -6.97
CA PRO A 13 15.05 -2.44 -7.86
C PRO A 13 14.70 -2.56 -9.33
N ASP A 14 13.67 -3.35 -9.66
CA ASP A 14 13.25 -3.62 -11.04
C ASP A 14 12.49 -2.45 -11.69
N SER A 15 11.97 -1.52 -10.90
CA SER A 15 11.15 -0.41 -11.40
C SER A 15 11.95 0.75 -11.99
N PHE A 16 13.26 0.80 -11.71
CA PHE A 16 14.16 1.87 -12.16
C PHE A 16 15.52 1.30 -12.61
N SER A 17 15.52 0.12 -13.25
CA SER A 17 16.71 -0.68 -13.59
C SER A 17 17.60 -0.11 -14.73
N ASP A 18 17.31 1.08 -15.23
CA ASP A 18 18.18 1.71 -16.23
C ASP A 18 19.35 2.44 -15.56
N GLY A 19 20.32 1.66 -15.10
CA GLY A 19 21.72 2.07 -14.96
C GLY A 19 22.04 3.17 -13.94
N GLY A 20 21.90 2.92 -12.62
CA GLY A 20 22.72 3.68 -11.67
C GLY A 20 21.99 4.33 -10.49
N LYS A 21 22.52 4.09 -9.32
CA LYS A 21 22.09 4.53 -7.99
C LYS A 21 21.87 6.06 -7.82
N PHE A 22 22.39 6.88 -8.68
CA PHE A 22 22.32 8.35 -8.60
C PHE A 22 21.06 8.95 -9.25
N ASN A 23 20.37 8.22 -10.11
CA ASN A 23 19.22 8.72 -10.86
C ASN A 23 17.85 8.35 -10.25
N SER A 24 17.79 7.44 -9.26
CA SER A 24 16.53 6.88 -8.77
C SER A 24 15.61 7.93 -8.13
N LYS A 25 16.13 8.84 -7.29
CA LYS A 25 15.33 9.88 -6.64
C LYS A 25 14.81 10.92 -7.63
N LYS A 26 15.66 11.40 -8.55
CA LYS A 26 15.29 12.37 -9.59
C LYS A 26 14.24 11.79 -10.52
N ASN A 27 14.43 10.55 -10.93
CA ASN A 27 13.50 9.84 -11.80
C ASN A 27 12.15 9.59 -11.11
N ALA A 28 12.16 9.21 -9.82
CA ALA A 28 10.94 9.05 -9.03
C ALA A 28 10.14 10.36 -8.95
N ILE A 29 10.78 11.48 -8.64
CA ILE A 29 10.12 12.80 -8.59
C ILE A 29 9.61 13.21 -9.97
N LYS A 30 10.38 12.99 -11.03
CA LYS A 30 9.94 13.27 -12.41
C LYS A 30 8.71 12.43 -12.77
N HIS A 31 8.70 11.16 -12.42
CA HIS A 31 7.56 10.27 -12.67
C HIS A 31 6.32 10.68 -11.87
N ILE A 32 6.48 11.08 -10.60
CA ILE A 32 5.39 11.63 -9.79
C ILE A 32 4.79 12.88 -10.47
N SER A 33 5.65 13.80 -10.92
CA SER A 33 5.18 15.01 -11.64
C SER A 33 4.41 14.64 -12.91
N TYR A 34 4.87 13.64 -13.65
CA TYR A 34 4.15 13.11 -14.80
C TYR A 34 2.76 12.55 -14.42
N LEU A 35 2.68 11.70 -13.40
CA LEU A 35 1.42 11.13 -12.92
C LEU A 35 0.42 12.23 -12.51
N ILE A 36 0.88 13.26 -11.79
CA ILE A 36 0.06 14.40 -11.37
C ILE A 36 -0.45 15.15 -12.61
N ASN A 37 0.40 15.43 -13.58
CA ASN A 37 0.01 16.10 -14.82
C ASN A 37 -0.95 15.27 -15.68
N CYS A 38 -0.93 13.94 -15.56
CA CYS A 38 -1.90 13.03 -16.17
C CYS A 38 -3.23 12.95 -15.40
N GLY A 39 -3.40 13.70 -14.30
CA GLY A 39 -4.66 13.80 -13.57
C GLY A 39 -4.76 12.92 -12.33
N SER A 40 -3.64 12.36 -11.83
CA SER A 40 -3.67 11.63 -10.56
C SER A 40 -4.04 12.55 -9.40
N ASN A 41 -4.96 12.10 -8.54
CA ASN A 41 -5.42 12.81 -7.35
C ASN A 41 -4.64 12.39 -6.10
N LEU A 42 -4.00 11.23 -6.15
CA LEU A 42 -3.25 10.60 -5.07
C LEU A 42 -2.09 9.79 -5.67
N ILE A 43 -0.94 9.75 -5.02
CA ILE A 43 0.20 8.92 -5.44
C ILE A 43 0.37 7.78 -4.45
N ASP A 44 0.28 6.54 -4.95
CA ASP A 44 0.51 5.32 -4.16
C ASP A 44 1.97 4.93 -4.23
N ILE A 45 2.65 4.94 -3.09
CA ILE A 45 4.09 4.70 -2.99
C ILE A 45 4.36 3.40 -2.26
N GLY A 46 5.00 2.44 -2.94
CA GLY A 46 5.40 1.16 -2.40
C GLY A 46 6.90 0.90 -2.53
N GLY A 47 7.49 0.23 -1.52
CA GLY A 47 8.90 -0.15 -1.48
C GLY A 47 9.14 -1.66 -1.55
N GLU A 48 8.09 -2.45 -1.38
CA GLU A 48 8.09 -3.91 -1.50
C GLU A 48 7.33 -4.32 -2.77
N SER A 49 7.84 -5.31 -3.51
CA SER A 49 7.10 -5.85 -4.64
C SER A 49 5.96 -6.74 -4.15
N THR A 50 4.77 -6.50 -4.67
CA THR A 50 3.58 -7.33 -4.43
C THR A 50 3.22 -8.21 -5.63
N ARG A 51 4.12 -8.28 -6.62
CA ARG A 51 3.94 -9.15 -7.78
C ARG A 51 3.95 -10.62 -7.36
N PRO A 52 3.21 -11.49 -8.08
CA PRO A 52 3.26 -12.94 -7.85
C PRO A 52 4.70 -13.46 -7.83
N GLY A 53 5.03 -14.28 -6.83
CA GLY A 53 6.36 -14.85 -6.64
C GLY A 53 7.37 -13.95 -5.93
N SER A 54 7.02 -12.69 -5.60
CA SER A 54 7.91 -11.80 -4.87
C SER A 54 8.04 -12.22 -3.40
N LYS A 55 9.26 -12.13 -2.88
CA LYS A 55 9.56 -12.44 -1.47
C LYS A 55 9.42 -11.18 -0.60
N ALA A 56 8.97 -11.40 0.63
CA ALA A 56 8.94 -10.34 1.64
C ALA A 56 10.36 -9.80 1.92
N ILE A 57 10.47 -8.49 2.07
CA ILE A 57 11.72 -7.83 2.43
C ILE A 57 11.68 -7.31 3.88
N LYS A 58 12.86 -7.11 4.48
CA LYS A 58 12.98 -6.51 5.82
C LYS A 58 12.46 -5.07 5.83
N GLU A 59 11.84 -4.65 6.93
CA GLU A 59 11.30 -3.29 7.13
C GLU A 59 12.32 -2.19 6.83
N ASN A 60 13.55 -2.34 7.32
CA ASN A 60 14.60 -1.33 7.10
C ASN A 60 14.93 -1.15 5.61
N LEU A 61 14.88 -2.22 4.82
CA LEU A 61 15.11 -2.16 3.39
C LEU A 61 13.95 -1.44 2.69
N GLU A 62 12.70 -1.82 3.00
CA GLU A 62 11.52 -1.15 2.48
C GLU A 62 11.54 0.34 2.81
N TRP A 63 11.75 0.67 4.09
CA TRP A 63 11.81 2.07 4.53
C TRP A 63 12.92 2.86 3.84
N SER A 64 14.10 2.27 3.65
CA SER A 64 15.22 2.94 2.97
C SER A 64 14.88 3.35 1.53
N ARG A 65 14.04 2.56 0.85
CA ARG A 65 13.58 2.83 -0.51
C ARG A 65 12.60 4.01 -0.58
N ILE A 66 11.62 4.06 0.35
CA ILE A 66 10.49 4.99 0.27
C ILE A 66 10.68 6.28 1.06
N SER A 67 11.43 6.27 2.17
CA SER A 67 11.45 7.33 3.16
C SER A 67 11.84 8.71 2.59
N LYS A 68 12.83 8.75 1.70
CA LYS A 68 13.31 10.01 1.11
C LYS A 68 12.25 10.63 0.18
N ILE A 69 11.53 9.81 -0.56
CA ILE A 69 10.46 10.25 -1.46
C ILE A 69 9.24 10.68 -0.65
N LEU A 70 8.80 9.87 0.32
CA LEU A 70 7.70 10.21 1.22
C LEU A 70 7.91 11.58 1.89
N LYS A 71 9.09 11.84 2.46
CA LYS A 71 9.42 13.14 3.11
C LYS A 71 9.23 14.35 2.20
N ILE A 72 9.41 14.18 0.89
CA ILE A 72 9.29 15.27 -0.08
C ILE A 72 7.86 15.41 -0.57
N VAL A 73 7.25 14.28 -0.95
CA VAL A 73 5.97 14.28 -1.68
C VAL A 73 4.80 14.52 -0.74
N SER A 74 4.76 13.88 0.43
CA SER A 74 3.64 13.99 1.39
C SER A 74 3.39 15.41 1.91
N LYS A 75 4.38 16.30 1.80
CA LYS A 75 4.25 17.73 2.12
C LYS A 75 3.56 18.55 1.03
N LYS A 76 3.54 18.04 -0.20
CA LYS A 76 3.12 18.79 -1.40
C LYS A 76 1.90 18.20 -2.08
N PHE A 77 1.71 16.89 -1.93
CA PHE A 77 0.66 16.15 -2.62
C PHE A 77 0.13 15.01 -1.75
N PRO A 78 -1.16 14.65 -1.86
CA PRO A 78 -1.72 13.51 -1.14
C PRO A 78 -1.02 12.21 -1.53
N VAL A 79 -0.62 11.42 -0.51
CA VAL A 79 0.09 10.15 -0.69
C VAL A 79 -0.68 9.02 -0.05
N SER A 80 -0.82 7.92 -0.79
CA SER A 80 -1.13 6.58 -0.30
C SER A 80 0.19 5.83 -0.07
N LEU A 81 0.25 5.05 0.98
CA LEU A 81 1.39 4.20 1.29
C LEU A 81 1.02 2.73 1.11
N ASP A 82 1.60 2.10 0.09
CA ASP A 82 1.47 0.66 -0.14
C ASP A 82 2.46 -0.09 0.74
N THR A 83 1.95 -0.68 1.81
CA THR A 83 2.72 -1.52 2.73
C THR A 83 1.80 -2.39 3.58
N ARG A 84 2.28 -3.58 3.94
CA ARG A 84 1.60 -4.51 4.85
C ARG A 84 2.24 -4.57 6.25
N LYS A 85 3.20 -3.66 6.54
CA LYS A 85 3.95 -3.64 7.80
C LYS A 85 3.55 -2.46 8.67
N SER A 86 3.07 -2.74 9.88
CA SER A 86 2.53 -1.73 10.82
C SER A 86 3.55 -0.65 11.19
N ASN A 87 4.82 -1.00 11.38
CA ASN A 87 5.88 -0.03 11.66
C ASN A 87 6.14 0.92 10.48
N ILE A 88 6.04 0.43 9.25
CA ILE A 88 6.16 1.28 8.05
C ILE A 88 4.95 2.22 7.95
N MET A 89 3.74 1.71 8.21
CA MET A 89 2.52 2.53 8.29
C MET A 89 2.67 3.66 9.31
N GLU A 90 3.06 3.34 10.54
CA GLU A 90 3.27 4.31 11.63
C GLU A 90 4.24 5.43 11.22
N ARG A 91 5.37 5.06 10.60
CA ARG A 91 6.39 6.02 10.13
C ARG A 91 5.88 6.86 8.96
N GLY A 92 5.14 6.28 8.03
CA GLY A 92 4.55 6.99 6.90
C GLY A 92 3.48 7.99 7.33
N ILE A 93 2.60 7.59 8.26
CA ILE A 93 1.57 8.46 8.83
C ILE A 93 2.20 9.69 9.50
N LYS A 94 3.29 9.51 10.26
CA LYS A 94 4.06 10.63 10.85
C LYS A 94 4.66 11.58 9.81
N LEU A 95 4.88 11.12 8.59
CA LEU A 95 5.32 11.97 7.47
C LEU A 95 4.17 12.63 6.71
N GLY A 96 2.90 12.37 7.08
CA GLY A 96 1.73 13.02 6.50
C GLY A 96 1.04 12.22 5.38
N VAL A 97 1.31 10.93 5.27
CA VAL A 97 0.54 10.02 4.39
C VAL A 97 -0.95 10.11 4.71
N LYS A 98 -1.80 10.05 3.69
CA LYS A 98 -3.25 10.26 3.79
C LYS A 98 -4.09 8.99 3.65
N LEU A 99 -3.51 7.93 3.11
CA LEU A 99 -4.16 6.65 2.88
C LEU A 99 -3.15 5.52 3.13
N ILE A 100 -3.59 4.42 3.70
CA ILE A 100 -2.83 3.16 3.73
C ILE A 100 -3.44 2.20 2.73
N ASN A 101 -2.62 1.63 1.85
CA ASN A 101 -3.00 0.57 0.94
C ASN A 101 -2.34 -0.74 1.43
N ASP A 102 -3.14 -1.66 1.99
CA ASP A 102 -2.63 -2.94 2.47
C ASP A 102 -3.14 -4.10 1.60
N VAL A 103 -2.29 -4.52 0.69
CA VAL A 103 -2.58 -5.63 -0.24
C VAL A 103 -2.75 -6.99 0.45
N SER A 104 -2.32 -7.12 1.71
CA SER A 104 -2.53 -8.35 2.49
C SER A 104 -3.93 -8.45 3.11
N GLY A 105 -4.77 -7.42 2.96
CA GLY A 105 -6.07 -7.35 3.62
C GLY A 105 -5.96 -7.36 5.15
N LEU A 106 -4.94 -6.75 5.71
CA LEU A 106 -4.65 -6.65 7.15
C LEU A 106 -4.35 -8.01 7.81
N THR A 107 -3.74 -8.94 7.08
CA THR A 107 -3.43 -10.29 7.61
C THR A 107 -1.95 -10.51 7.86
N PHE A 108 -1.08 -9.72 7.27
CA PHE A 108 0.37 -9.92 7.34
C PHE A 108 0.95 -9.53 8.72
N ASP A 109 0.54 -8.39 9.26
CA ASP A 109 1.08 -7.88 10.51
C ASP A 109 -0.05 -7.68 11.53
N LYS A 110 0.06 -8.34 12.69
CA LYS A 110 -0.94 -8.34 13.77
C LYS A 110 -1.19 -6.96 14.39
N ASP A 111 -0.24 -6.05 14.29
CA ASP A 111 -0.35 -4.70 14.86
C ASP A 111 -0.97 -3.68 13.90
N THR A 112 -1.21 -4.04 12.63
CA THR A 112 -1.78 -3.16 11.63
C THR A 112 -3.09 -2.52 12.08
N ILE A 113 -4.06 -3.32 12.55
CA ILE A 113 -5.37 -2.81 13.01
C ILE A 113 -5.21 -1.81 14.15
N LYS A 114 -4.26 -2.04 15.06
CA LYS A 114 -3.97 -1.14 16.18
C LYS A 114 -3.44 0.22 15.71
N VAL A 115 -2.55 0.22 14.71
CA VAL A 115 -2.02 1.45 14.10
C VAL A 115 -3.13 2.22 13.39
N LEU A 116 -3.89 1.56 12.53
CA LEU A 116 -5.01 2.17 11.79
C LEU A 116 -6.05 2.79 12.74
N LYS A 117 -6.44 2.07 13.79
CA LYS A 117 -7.37 2.56 14.82
C LYS A 117 -6.83 3.79 15.55
N ARG A 118 -5.55 3.78 15.97
CA ARG A 118 -4.91 4.88 16.70
C ARG A 118 -4.90 6.16 15.88
N HIS A 119 -4.54 6.06 14.62
CA HIS A 119 -4.38 7.22 13.74
C HIS A 119 -5.66 7.63 13.01
N LYS A 120 -6.71 6.81 13.02
CA LYS A 120 -7.98 7.04 12.32
C LYS A 120 -7.77 7.41 10.85
N ILE A 121 -6.74 6.83 10.24
CA ILE A 121 -6.41 7.06 8.84
C ILE A 121 -7.26 6.18 7.94
N PRO A 122 -7.74 6.68 6.78
CA PRO A 122 -8.37 5.86 5.76
C PRO A 122 -7.42 4.77 5.25
N PHE A 123 -7.97 3.63 4.90
CA PHE A 123 -7.20 2.51 4.37
C PHE A 123 -7.99 1.68 3.37
N VAL A 124 -7.26 1.02 2.49
CA VAL A 124 -7.78 0.06 1.51
C VAL A 124 -7.41 -1.33 1.95
N ILE A 125 -8.35 -2.25 1.86
CA ILE A 125 -8.12 -3.69 2.03
C ILE A 125 -8.37 -4.39 0.72
N GLN A 126 -7.48 -5.31 0.38
CA GLN A 126 -7.56 -6.12 -0.82
C GLN A 126 -7.88 -7.57 -0.44
N HIS A 127 -8.75 -8.22 -1.22
CA HIS A 127 -8.90 -9.67 -1.17
C HIS A 127 -7.78 -10.32 -1.98
N SER A 128 -7.11 -11.31 -1.38
CA SER A 128 -6.21 -12.22 -2.10
C SER A 128 -6.25 -13.60 -1.43
N LYS A 129 -6.16 -14.67 -2.23
CA LYS A 129 -5.90 -16.01 -1.69
C LYS A 129 -4.40 -16.23 -1.62
N GLY A 130 -3.86 -16.37 -0.40
CA GLY A 130 -2.43 -16.53 -0.15
C GLY A 130 -1.66 -15.23 -0.05
N VAL A 131 -0.34 -15.34 -0.05
CA VAL A 131 0.61 -14.23 -0.03
C VAL A 131 1.22 -14.03 -1.42
N PRO A 132 1.88 -12.90 -1.74
CA PRO A 132 2.47 -12.67 -3.06
C PRO A 132 3.33 -13.83 -3.58
N GLU A 133 4.01 -14.54 -2.69
CA GLU A 133 4.86 -15.69 -3.04
C GLU A 133 4.08 -16.86 -3.67
N ASN A 134 2.81 -17.05 -3.32
CA ASN A 134 2.01 -18.21 -3.75
C ASN A 134 0.57 -17.88 -4.18
N MET A 135 0.18 -16.61 -4.24
CA MET A 135 -1.21 -16.19 -4.51
C MET A 135 -1.79 -16.66 -5.83
N GLN A 136 -0.94 -17.05 -6.78
CA GLN A 136 -1.36 -17.62 -8.07
C GLN A 136 -1.17 -19.14 -8.16
N SER A 137 -0.71 -19.79 -7.08
CA SER A 137 -0.56 -21.25 -7.05
C SER A 137 -1.91 -21.90 -6.79
N LYS A 138 -2.69 -22.10 -7.87
CA LYS A 138 -4.00 -22.78 -7.86
C LYS A 138 -5.01 -22.18 -6.87
N PRO A 139 -5.40 -20.90 -7.00
CA PRO A 139 -6.47 -20.36 -6.17
C PRO A 139 -7.75 -21.17 -6.44
N ASN A 140 -8.28 -21.80 -5.40
CA ASN A 140 -9.49 -22.60 -5.49
C ASN A 140 -10.63 -21.87 -4.76
N TYR A 141 -11.74 -21.64 -5.47
CA TYR A 141 -12.96 -21.06 -4.94
C TYR A 141 -14.09 -22.08 -5.10
N GLN A 142 -14.96 -22.21 -4.11
CA GLN A 142 -16.21 -22.94 -4.27
C GLN A 142 -17.21 -22.10 -5.07
N ASN A 143 -17.30 -20.82 -4.73
CA ASN A 143 -18.03 -19.80 -5.47
C ASN A 143 -17.29 -18.47 -5.30
N GLU A 144 -16.66 -17.99 -6.37
CA GLU A 144 -15.80 -16.81 -6.34
C GLU A 144 -16.49 -15.56 -5.76
N LEU A 145 -17.74 -15.30 -6.18
CA LEU A 145 -18.49 -14.13 -5.71
C LEU A 145 -18.84 -14.22 -4.22
N LEU A 146 -19.31 -15.39 -3.78
CA LEU A 146 -19.67 -15.60 -2.38
C LEU A 146 -18.43 -15.61 -1.49
N ASP A 147 -17.35 -16.28 -1.90
CA ASP A 147 -16.10 -16.34 -1.13
C ASP A 147 -15.50 -14.94 -0.93
N ILE A 148 -15.53 -14.10 -1.97
CA ILE A 148 -15.06 -12.72 -1.89
C ILE A 148 -15.99 -11.86 -1.02
N TYR A 149 -17.31 -12.01 -1.19
CA TYR A 149 -18.29 -11.32 -0.35
C TYR A 149 -18.10 -11.67 1.13
N ASP A 150 -18.00 -12.95 1.46
CA ASP A 150 -17.82 -13.43 2.82
C ASP A 150 -16.49 -12.93 3.43
N PHE A 151 -15.43 -12.88 2.62
CA PHE A 151 -14.17 -12.30 3.06
C PHE A 151 -14.35 -10.85 3.51
N PHE A 152 -14.97 -10.00 2.70
CA PHE A 152 -15.16 -8.60 3.06
C PHE A 152 -16.16 -8.43 4.20
N GLU A 153 -17.25 -9.19 4.24
CA GLU A 153 -18.21 -9.15 5.34
C GLU A 153 -17.55 -9.49 6.68
N ASN A 154 -16.78 -10.58 6.71
CA ASN A 154 -16.06 -11.01 7.91
C ASN A 154 -14.98 -9.97 8.32
N LYS A 155 -14.28 -9.38 7.34
CA LYS A 155 -13.30 -8.34 7.60
C LYS A 155 -13.94 -7.09 8.19
N ILE A 156 -15.06 -6.64 7.65
CA ILE A 156 -15.83 -5.50 8.18
C ILE A 156 -16.35 -5.78 9.60
N LYS A 157 -16.90 -6.98 9.86
CA LYS A 157 -17.33 -7.39 11.20
C LYS A 157 -16.18 -7.34 12.21
N LEU A 158 -15.00 -7.86 11.82
CA LEU A 158 -13.79 -7.82 12.65
C LEU A 158 -13.35 -6.37 12.93
N LEU A 159 -13.28 -5.51 11.92
CA LEU A 159 -12.86 -4.13 12.06
C LEU A 159 -13.80 -3.35 12.98
N ARG A 160 -15.11 -3.54 12.84
CA ARG A 160 -16.13 -2.96 13.73
C ARG A 160 -15.98 -3.44 15.17
N SER A 161 -15.77 -4.74 15.40
CA SER A 161 -15.54 -5.28 16.74
C SER A 161 -14.28 -4.72 17.41
N LYS A 162 -13.28 -4.32 16.60
CA LYS A 162 -12.08 -3.62 17.08
C LYS A 162 -12.27 -2.11 17.23
N GLY A 163 -13.46 -1.56 16.92
CA GLY A 163 -13.82 -0.16 17.09
C GLY A 163 -13.34 0.75 15.93
N ILE A 164 -13.09 0.20 14.75
CA ILE A 164 -12.87 0.99 13.53
C ILE A 164 -14.25 1.33 12.96
N LYS A 165 -14.47 2.61 12.66
CA LYS A 165 -15.72 3.14 12.11
C LYS A 165 -15.77 3.04 10.58
N HIS A 166 -16.98 3.18 10.03
CA HIS A 166 -17.25 3.09 8.59
C HIS A 166 -16.56 4.14 7.69
N ASN A 167 -16.14 5.24 8.29
CA ASN A 167 -15.57 6.38 7.57
C ASN A 167 -14.03 6.40 7.60
N ASN A 168 -13.44 5.28 7.96
CA ASN A 168 -11.98 5.11 7.97
C ASN A 168 -11.47 4.40 6.72
#